data_b51a7df29ce617b890167ebb67ec4163
#
_entry.id   b51a7df29ce617b890167ebb67ec4163
#
_cell.length_a   1.000
_cell.length_b   1.000
_cell.length_c   1.000
_cell.angle_alpha   90.00
_cell.angle_beta   90.00
_cell.angle_gamma   90.00
#
_symmetry.space_group_name_H-M   'P 1'
#
loop_
_entity.id
_entity.type
_entity.pdbx_description
1 polymer ?
#
loop_
_entity_poly.entity_id
_entity_poly.type
_entity_poly.pdbx_seq_one_letter_code
_entity_poly.pdbx_strand_id
1 'polypeptide(L)'
;MVIRIKIDIKERYNEFKYALENLCIILGVKPLFTEKNYDLYIGNGIDRNCKLKLNKGDTQKIELMYYLLSGQEERDIKERDAHGRLQAANSILAKKYDLKNPLLNDYVLYFKKMFEKNGIKTKPFWKNEKKYAVLLTHDVDYAELHILPSILKLLFRLLKSNNSYKVLKDIKDVITGKNNYWHFDEYIKLEKSNGFRSAFYFAVKSNHYLINLIKRENEVTYNINGNKFKNIIKKLNKEGFEIGLHASYYAWRSLYNFIKEKSKLERILNDKIAGLRHHYWHLNPYNPEETWGFHSKAGFKYDCSLAFNEDFGYRRGLAFPFYPYDHSKKQKINLTLFPTCIMDTMLIRKETTVNEATKRCFKFIENVKKKNGLIVIDWHDAMWNTTFFDDVMIKSYINIINYLKEDEEVWVTTPRELSEWWSSRI
;
A
#
# COMPACT_ATOMS: atom_id res chain seq x y z
N MET A 1 23.81 -11.13 9.54
CA MET A 1 24.63 -10.59 10.66
C MET A 1 23.72 -10.32 11.85
N VAL A 2 24.19 -10.53 13.09
CA VAL A 2 23.47 -10.19 14.31
C VAL A 2 24.10 -8.93 14.92
N ILE A 3 23.27 -7.97 15.35
CA ILE A 3 23.68 -6.81 16.14
C ILE A 3 23.10 -6.93 17.55
N ARG A 4 23.94 -6.85 18.55
CA ARG A 4 23.54 -6.86 19.96
C ARG A 4 23.30 -5.43 20.43
N ILE A 5 22.13 -5.18 21.01
CA ILE A 5 21.65 -3.83 21.35
C ILE A 5 21.32 -3.76 22.83
N LYS A 6 21.86 -2.77 23.53
CA LYS A 6 21.43 -2.38 24.87
C LYS A 6 20.63 -1.09 24.82
N ILE A 7 19.44 -1.10 25.44
CA ILE A 7 18.58 0.05 25.64
C ILE A 7 18.52 0.35 27.13
N ASP A 8 19.15 1.44 27.54
CA ASP A 8 19.21 1.88 28.94
C ASP A 8 18.27 3.09 29.20
N ILE A 9 17.04 2.99 28.67
CA ILE A 9 15.93 3.93 28.84
C ILE A 9 14.71 3.11 29.25
N LYS A 10 14.65 2.74 30.55
CA LYS A 10 13.67 1.75 31.06
C LYS A 10 12.21 2.13 30.77
N GLU A 11 11.83 3.38 30.98
CA GLU A 11 10.45 3.88 30.79
C GLU A 11 9.95 3.76 29.36
N ARG A 12 10.85 3.84 28.37
CA ARG A 12 10.56 3.82 26.93
C ARG A 12 11.19 2.63 26.21
N TYR A 13 11.56 1.59 26.94
CA TYR A 13 12.26 0.42 26.38
C TYR A 13 11.53 -0.20 25.18
N ASN A 14 10.22 -0.43 25.27
CA ASN A 14 9.45 -1.07 24.21
C ASN A 14 9.32 -0.19 22.95
N GLU A 15 9.27 1.13 23.12
CA GLU A 15 9.22 2.10 22.03
C GLU A 15 10.51 2.06 21.19
N PHE A 16 11.64 2.18 21.86
CA PHE A 16 12.95 2.09 21.22
C PHE A 16 13.21 0.72 20.61
N LYS A 17 12.86 -0.34 21.32
CA LYS A 17 12.97 -1.72 20.83
C LYS A 17 12.22 -1.88 19.50
N TYR A 18 10.97 -1.45 19.45
CA TYR A 18 10.15 -1.54 18.25
C TYR A 18 10.75 -0.74 17.05
N ALA A 19 11.15 0.51 17.29
CA ALA A 19 11.73 1.34 16.23
C ALA A 19 13.04 0.74 15.70
N LEU A 20 13.90 0.24 16.59
CA LEU A 20 15.16 -0.42 16.24
C LEU A 20 14.94 -1.78 15.57
N GLU A 21 13.94 -2.54 15.97
CA GLU A 21 13.56 -3.78 15.26
C GLU A 21 13.24 -3.50 13.80
N ASN A 22 12.37 -2.50 13.51
CA ASN A 22 12.05 -2.12 12.14
C ASN A 22 13.28 -1.60 11.39
N LEU A 23 14.07 -0.72 11.99
CA LEU A 23 15.31 -0.21 11.39
C LEU A 23 16.28 -1.36 11.04
N CYS A 24 16.53 -2.27 11.97
CA CYS A 24 17.44 -3.40 11.74
C CYS A 24 16.93 -4.34 10.65
N ILE A 25 15.61 -4.62 10.60
CA ILE A 25 14.98 -5.42 9.55
C ILE A 25 15.18 -4.76 8.19
N ILE A 26 14.93 -3.45 8.09
CA ILE A 26 15.15 -2.67 6.86
C ILE A 26 16.62 -2.74 6.43
N LEU A 27 17.54 -2.68 7.37
CA LEU A 27 18.99 -2.80 7.10
C LEU A 27 19.48 -4.23 6.86
N GLY A 28 18.61 -5.24 7.00
CA GLY A 28 18.96 -6.66 6.84
C GLY A 28 19.91 -7.18 7.92
N VAL A 29 19.77 -6.64 9.14
CA VAL A 29 20.56 -7.01 10.32
C VAL A 29 19.62 -7.57 11.38
N LYS A 30 19.95 -8.72 11.98
CA LYS A 30 19.12 -9.33 13.02
C LYS A 30 19.41 -8.68 14.39
N PRO A 31 18.44 -7.97 15.01
CA PRO A 31 18.64 -7.38 16.33
C PRO A 31 18.57 -8.45 17.44
N LEU A 32 19.46 -8.35 18.42
CA LEU A 32 19.44 -9.11 19.66
C LEU A 32 19.54 -8.13 20.82
N PHE A 33 18.49 -7.97 21.60
CA PHE A 33 18.47 -7.08 22.76
C PHE A 33 19.08 -7.79 23.96
N THR A 34 20.08 -7.15 24.61
CA THR A 34 20.88 -7.75 25.69
C THR A 34 21.43 -6.70 26.65
N GLU A 35 21.67 -7.09 27.88
CA GLU A 35 22.30 -6.23 28.91
C GLU A 35 23.83 -6.32 28.93
N LYS A 36 24.40 -7.35 28.28
CA LYS A 36 25.86 -7.60 28.27
C LYS A 36 26.40 -7.81 26.87
N ASN A 37 27.66 -7.42 26.66
CA ASN A 37 28.39 -7.65 25.39
C ASN A 37 27.62 -7.12 24.16
N TYR A 38 27.22 -5.86 24.17
CA TYR A 38 26.48 -5.23 23.10
C TYR A 38 27.36 -4.46 22.12
N ASP A 39 26.90 -4.39 20.87
CA ASP A 39 27.56 -3.65 19.80
C ASP A 39 27.03 -2.20 19.71
N LEU A 40 25.75 -1.98 20.06
CA LEU A 40 25.07 -0.69 20.03
C LEU A 40 24.46 -0.37 21.38
N TYR A 41 24.64 0.87 21.84
CA TYR A 41 24.11 1.38 23.11
C TYR A 41 23.23 2.63 22.90
N ILE A 42 22.08 2.63 23.57
CA ILE A 42 21.18 3.78 23.67
C ILE A 42 20.90 4.05 25.14
N GLY A 43 21.30 5.23 25.63
CA GLY A 43 21.09 5.65 27.01
C GLY A 43 21.89 6.89 27.38
N ASN A 44 21.63 7.42 28.57
CA ASN A 44 22.28 8.63 29.10
C ASN A 44 23.64 8.33 29.74
N GLY A 45 23.95 7.06 30.02
CA GLY A 45 25.21 6.66 30.66
C GLY A 45 26.43 6.79 29.77
N ILE A 46 27.63 6.82 30.38
CA ILE A 46 28.89 6.71 29.66
C ILE A 46 29.24 5.22 29.57
N ASP A 47 29.13 4.65 28.37
CA ASP A 47 29.62 3.30 28.12
C ASP A 47 30.72 3.32 27.06
N ARG A 48 31.93 2.90 27.45
CA ARG A 48 33.12 2.90 26.58
C ARG A 48 33.32 1.55 25.87
N ASN A 49 32.47 0.55 26.18
CA ASN A 49 32.68 -0.82 25.71
C ASN A 49 31.81 -1.22 24.52
N CYS A 50 31.02 -0.31 23.94
CA CYS A 50 30.22 -0.56 22.75
C CYS A 50 30.91 -0.06 21.47
N LYS A 51 30.65 -0.73 20.33
CA LYS A 51 31.15 -0.26 19.02
C LYS A 51 30.48 1.04 18.58
N LEU A 52 29.21 1.22 18.93
CA LEU A 52 28.40 2.34 18.51
C LEU A 52 27.51 2.83 19.67
N LYS A 53 27.70 4.08 20.07
CA LYS A 53 26.81 4.79 21.01
C LYS A 53 26.01 5.81 20.24
N LEU A 54 24.68 5.79 20.38
CA LEU A 54 23.81 6.81 19.80
C LEU A 54 23.88 8.09 20.63
N ASN A 55 24.05 9.20 19.97
CA ASN A 55 23.99 10.54 20.58
C ASN A 55 22.52 11.00 20.75
N LYS A 56 22.32 12.17 21.35
CA LYS A 56 20.98 12.77 21.56
C LYS A 56 20.21 12.94 20.25
N GLY A 57 20.86 13.39 19.19
CA GLY A 57 20.21 13.58 17.88
C GLY A 57 19.80 12.25 17.22
N ASP A 58 20.58 11.18 17.42
CA ASP A 58 20.26 9.84 16.94
C ASP A 58 19.07 9.28 17.70
N THR A 59 19.04 9.47 19.01
CA THR A 59 17.93 9.08 19.91
C THR A 59 16.63 9.75 19.46
N GLN A 60 16.66 11.06 19.16
CA GLN A 60 15.49 11.78 18.66
C GLN A 60 14.98 11.26 17.30
N LYS A 61 15.89 10.81 16.40
CA LYS A 61 15.47 10.17 15.15
C LYS A 61 14.73 8.84 15.41
N ILE A 62 15.23 8.01 16.33
CA ILE A 62 14.56 6.76 16.72
C ILE A 62 13.20 7.05 17.37
N GLU A 63 13.10 8.08 18.21
CA GLU A 63 11.83 8.52 18.80
C GLU A 63 10.80 8.91 17.73
N LEU A 64 11.21 9.70 16.73
CA LEU A 64 10.31 10.07 15.64
C LEU A 64 9.93 8.86 14.77
N MET A 65 10.87 7.93 14.54
CA MET A 65 10.54 6.65 13.90
C MET A 65 9.47 5.89 14.68
N TYR A 66 9.60 5.76 16.00
CA TYR A 66 8.57 5.16 16.83
C TYR A 66 7.23 5.89 16.68
N TYR A 67 7.22 7.21 16.89
CA TYR A 67 6.01 8.03 16.88
C TYR A 67 5.19 7.87 15.57
N LEU A 68 5.88 7.88 14.43
CA LEU A 68 5.24 7.72 13.13
C LEU A 68 4.88 6.25 12.84
N LEU A 69 5.81 5.31 12.98
CA LEU A 69 5.60 3.91 12.57
C LEU A 69 4.60 3.18 13.48
N SER A 70 4.57 3.49 14.77
CA SER A 70 3.59 2.94 15.71
C SER A 70 2.17 3.47 15.48
N GLY A 71 2.03 4.59 14.73
CA GLY A 71 0.75 5.28 14.59
C GLY A 71 0.35 6.10 15.82
N GLN A 72 1.29 6.42 16.71
CA GLN A 72 1.00 7.29 17.86
C GLN A 72 0.42 8.62 17.40
N GLU A 73 0.94 9.23 16.32
CA GLU A 73 0.37 10.41 15.69
C GLU A 73 -1.13 10.26 15.41
N GLU A 74 -1.52 9.12 14.83
CA GLU A 74 -2.92 8.87 14.45
C GLU A 74 -3.83 8.68 15.68
N ARG A 75 -3.29 8.26 16.80
CA ARG A 75 -4.01 8.15 18.09
C ARG A 75 -4.20 9.50 18.75
N ASP A 76 -3.25 10.41 18.57
CA ASP A 76 -3.29 11.76 19.14
C ASP A 76 -4.25 12.69 18.37
N ILE A 77 -4.48 12.42 17.08
CA ILE A 77 -5.39 13.17 16.22
C ILE A 77 -6.77 12.48 16.22
N LYS A 78 -7.83 13.24 16.52
CA LYS A 78 -9.20 12.70 16.59
C LYS A 78 -9.97 12.84 15.28
N GLU A 79 -9.62 13.82 14.47
CA GLU A 79 -10.29 14.13 13.22
C GLU A 79 -10.12 13.00 12.20
N ARG A 80 -11.25 12.61 11.59
CA ARG A 80 -11.29 11.57 10.55
C ARG A 80 -12.19 12.03 9.40
N ASP A 81 -11.92 11.47 8.21
CA ASP A 81 -12.85 11.62 7.09
C ASP A 81 -14.11 10.75 7.25
N ALA A 82 -15.02 10.78 6.28
CA ALA A 82 -16.28 10.02 6.30
C ALA A 82 -16.05 8.48 6.37
N HIS A 83 -14.84 8.00 6.07
CA HIS A 83 -14.45 6.59 6.12
C HIS A 83 -13.54 6.27 7.32
N GLY A 84 -13.46 7.18 8.30
CA GLY A 84 -12.65 6.97 9.50
C GLY A 84 -11.13 7.05 9.29
N ARG A 85 -10.66 7.59 8.14
CA ARG A 85 -9.24 7.69 7.82
C ARG A 85 -8.64 9.00 8.31
N LEU A 86 -7.37 8.98 8.70
CA LEU A 86 -6.61 10.20 8.93
C LEU A 86 -6.45 10.96 7.61
N GLN A 87 -6.84 12.23 7.59
CA GLN A 87 -6.63 13.12 6.43
C GLN A 87 -5.18 13.60 6.38
N ALA A 88 -4.63 13.66 5.18
CA ALA A 88 -3.24 14.07 4.94
C ALA A 88 -2.90 15.44 5.57
N ALA A 89 -3.81 16.42 5.45
CA ALA A 89 -3.64 17.76 5.99
C ALA A 89 -3.48 17.81 7.52
N ASN A 90 -3.98 16.80 8.24
CA ASN A 90 -3.91 16.73 9.70
C ASN A 90 -2.61 16.12 10.21
N SER A 91 -1.86 15.41 9.34
CA SER A 91 -0.59 14.79 9.71
C SER A 91 0.53 15.84 9.92
N ILE A 92 1.42 15.56 10.88
CA ILE A 92 2.67 16.30 11.08
C ILE A 92 3.54 16.29 9.82
N LEU A 93 3.43 15.23 9.02
CA LEU A 93 4.16 15.10 7.76
C LEU A 93 3.74 16.18 6.75
N ALA A 94 2.44 16.53 6.68
CA ALA A 94 1.98 17.64 5.84
C ALA A 94 2.27 19.01 6.46
N LYS A 95 2.20 19.12 7.80
CA LYS A 95 2.34 20.41 8.51
C LYS A 95 3.79 20.88 8.65
N LYS A 96 4.73 19.94 8.83
CA LYS A 96 6.14 20.26 9.12
C LYS A 96 7.13 19.72 8.09
N TYR A 97 6.71 18.81 7.23
CA TYR A 97 7.55 18.13 6.25
C TYR A 97 6.83 18.06 4.89
N ASP A 98 7.31 17.24 3.99
CA ASP A 98 6.66 16.98 2.69
C ASP A 98 6.18 15.51 2.64
N LEU A 99 4.87 15.30 2.49
CA LEU A 99 4.27 13.95 2.35
C LEU A 99 4.90 13.12 1.24
N LYS A 100 5.36 13.79 0.17
CA LYS A 100 5.94 13.16 -1.02
C LYS A 100 7.41 12.79 -0.85
N ASN A 101 8.01 13.26 0.24
CA ASN A 101 9.38 12.96 0.61
C ASN A 101 9.37 12.04 1.85
N PRO A 102 9.68 10.74 1.72
CA PRO A 102 9.63 9.82 2.85
C PRO A 102 10.75 10.15 3.84
N LEU A 103 10.43 10.95 4.85
CA LEU A 103 11.36 11.46 5.85
C LEU A 103 12.15 10.35 6.53
N LEU A 104 11.48 9.25 6.90
CA LEU A 104 12.13 8.17 7.63
C LEU A 104 13.12 7.39 6.76
N ASN A 105 13.03 7.46 5.43
CA ASN A 105 14.07 6.90 4.56
C ASN A 105 15.40 7.62 4.74
N ASP A 106 15.41 8.93 4.99
CA ASP A 106 16.65 9.67 5.28
C ASP A 106 17.30 9.15 6.57
N TYR A 107 16.49 8.84 7.57
CA TYR A 107 16.99 8.25 8.82
C TYR A 107 17.53 6.83 8.62
N VAL A 108 16.84 6.01 7.84
CA VAL A 108 17.34 4.68 7.47
C VAL A 108 18.68 4.76 6.75
N LEU A 109 18.83 5.65 5.77
CA LEU A 109 20.08 5.85 5.03
C LEU A 109 21.20 6.41 5.92
N TYR A 110 20.85 7.31 6.86
CA TYR A 110 21.78 7.83 7.85
C TYR A 110 22.31 6.69 8.76
N PHE A 111 21.42 5.88 9.33
CA PHE A 111 21.80 4.76 10.18
C PHE A 111 22.53 3.65 9.40
N LYS A 112 22.18 3.41 8.14
CA LYS A 112 22.94 2.50 7.26
C LYS A 112 24.41 2.91 7.19
N LYS A 113 24.69 4.16 6.84
CA LYS A 113 26.06 4.70 6.76
C LYS A 113 26.77 4.61 8.11
N MET A 114 26.08 4.93 9.20
CA MET A 114 26.62 4.86 10.55
C MET A 114 26.98 3.41 10.92
N PHE A 115 26.12 2.44 10.65
CA PHE A 115 26.37 1.02 10.92
C PHE A 115 27.58 0.52 10.14
N GLU A 116 27.64 0.80 8.83
CA GLU A 116 28.73 0.39 7.96
C GLU A 116 30.08 1.00 8.37
N LYS A 117 30.10 2.30 8.73
CA LYS A 117 31.29 2.97 9.27
C LYS A 117 31.82 2.31 10.55
N ASN A 118 30.94 1.72 11.35
CA ASN A 118 31.30 1.02 12.61
C ASN A 118 31.43 -0.51 12.42
N GLY A 119 31.61 -1.00 11.19
CA GLY A 119 31.87 -2.41 10.89
C GLY A 119 30.64 -3.32 10.98
N ILE A 120 29.42 -2.75 11.05
CA ILE A 120 28.17 -3.50 11.04
C ILE A 120 27.69 -3.61 9.58
N LYS A 121 27.89 -4.79 8.95
CA LYS A 121 27.50 -5.02 7.55
C LYS A 121 25.98 -5.06 7.39
N THR A 122 25.47 -4.25 6.47
CA THR A 122 24.04 -4.23 6.07
C THR A 122 23.82 -5.05 4.78
N LYS A 123 22.55 -5.34 4.45
CA LYS A 123 22.21 -6.00 3.18
C LYS A 123 21.66 -4.98 2.17
N PRO A 124 21.75 -5.25 0.86
CA PRO A 124 21.03 -4.47 -0.15
C PRO A 124 19.53 -4.40 0.18
N PHE A 125 18.87 -3.27 -0.10
CA PHE A 125 17.45 -3.13 0.20
C PHE A 125 16.58 -4.02 -0.69
N TRP A 126 16.93 -4.12 -1.96
CA TRP A 126 16.12 -4.79 -2.97
C TRP A 126 16.88 -5.94 -3.64
N LYS A 127 16.13 -6.84 -4.26
CA LYS A 127 16.65 -7.99 -5.00
C LYS A 127 17.57 -7.52 -6.13
N ASN A 128 18.65 -8.27 -6.37
CA ASN A 128 19.66 -7.96 -7.39
C ASN A 128 20.25 -6.55 -7.27
N GLU A 129 20.38 -6.04 -6.03
CA GLU A 129 20.95 -4.73 -5.71
C GLU A 129 20.25 -3.53 -6.41
N LYS A 130 19.01 -3.74 -6.85
CA LYS A 130 18.19 -2.66 -7.43
C LYS A 130 18.07 -1.49 -6.45
N LYS A 131 17.91 -0.29 -7.00
CA LYS A 131 17.91 0.94 -6.20
C LYS A 131 16.57 1.19 -5.51
N TYR A 132 15.47 0.82 -6.16
CA TYR A 132 14.12 0.95 -5.61
C TYR A 132 13.22 -0.18 -6.11
N ALA A 133 12.07 -0.35 -5.45
CA ALA A 133 11.09 -1.35 -5.83
C ALA A 133 9.74 -0.71 -6.14
N VAL A 134 8.98 -1.34 -7.05
CA VAL A 134 7.63 -0.93 -7.40
C VAL A 134 6.69 -2.13 -7.34
N LEU A 135 5.57 -1.96 -6.65
CA LEU A 135 4.44 -2.88 -6.67
C LEU A 135 3.32 -2.25 -7.51
N LEU A 136 2.95 -2.93 -8.58
CA LEU A 136 1.75 -2.62 -9.35
C LEU A 136 0.58 -3.39 -8.76
N THR A 137 -0.52 -2.71 -8.43
CA THR A 137 -1.68 -3.35 -7.81
C THR A 137 -2.98 -2.78 -8.35
N HIS A 138 -4.02 -3.62 -8.39
CA HIS A 138 -5.33 -3.27 -8.92
C HIS A 138 -6.43 -3.67 -7.95
N ASP A 139 -7.22 -2.70 -7.50
CA ASP A 139 -8.45 -2.97 -6.77
C ASP A 139 -9.57 -3.23 -7.78
N VAL A 140 -10.22 -4.38 -7.63
CA VAL A 140 -11.31 -4.81 -8.51
C VAL A 140 -12.64 -4.38 -7.90
N ASP A 141 -13.06 -3.14 -8.23
CA ASP A 141 -14.26 -2.52 -7.67
C ASP A 141 -15.43 -2.49 -8.65
N TYR A 142 -15.15 -2.32 -9.94
CA TYR A 142 -16.13 -1.96 -10.96
C TYR A 142 -16.23 -2.98 -12.10
N ALA A 143 -15.87 -4.24 -11.86
CA ALA A 143 -15.79 -5.25 -12.93
C ALA A 143 -17.14 -5.56 -13.63
N GLU A 144 -18.27 -5.06 -13.14
CA GLU A 144 -19.60 -5.22 -13.77
C GLU A 144 -20.29 -3.89 -14.00
N LEU A 145 -20.78 -3.69 -15.22
CA LEU A 145 -21.56 -2.52 -15.61
C LEU A 145 -23.04 -2.72 -15.21
N HIS A 146 -23.58 -1.80 -14.44
CA HIS A 146 -25.02 -1.72 -14.15
C HIS A 146 -25.68 -0.80 -15.19
N ILE A 147 -26.42 -1.38 -16.15
CA ILE A 147 -26.98 -0.67 -17.30
C ILE A 147 -27.82 0.53 -16.87
N LEU A 148 -28.82 0.35 -16.00
CA LEU A 148 -29.74 1.41 -15.61
C LEU A 148 -29.05 2.59 -14.92
N PRO A 149 -28.23 2.41 -13.84
CA PRO A 149 -27.48 3.52 -13.27
C PRO A 149 -26.54 4.22 -14.26
N SER A 150 -25.93 3.46 -15.16
CA SER A 150 -25.04 4.03 -16.18
C SER A 150 -25.78 4.89 -17.18
N ILE A 151 -26.93 4.45 -17.66
CA ILE A 151 -27.78 5.23 -18.56
C ILE A 151 -28.26 6.52 -17.85
N LEU A 152 -28.74 6.45 -16.62
CA LEU A 152 -29.15 7.63 -15.86
C LEU A 152 -28.00 8.64 -15.69
N LYS A 153 -26.80 8.19 -15.42
CA LYS A 153 -25.61 9.02 -15.36
C LYS A 153 -25.30 9.69 -16.71
N LEU A 154 -25.43 8.95 -17.81
CA LEU A 154 -25.21 9.47 -19.16
C LEU A 154 -26.30 10.45 -19.59
N LEU A 155 -27.57 10.19 -19.27
CA LEU A 155 -28.67 11.13 -19.52
C LEU A 155 -28.47 12.44 -18.77
N PHE A 156 -28.05 12.39 -17.50
CA PHE A 156 -27.70 13.58 -16.76
C PHE A 156 -26.50 14.35 -17.36
N ARG A 157 -25.52 13.60 -17.92
CA ARG A 157 -24.40 14.19 -18.65
C ARG A 157 -24.85 14.81 -19.97
N LEU A 158 -25.86 14.24 -20.65
CA LEU A 158 -26.42 14.78 -21.89
C LEU A 158 -26.99 16.19 -21.69
N LEU A 159 -27.63 16.44 -20.53
CA LEU A 159 -28.19 17.76 -20.18
C LEU A 159 -27.11 18.84 -19.96
N LYS A 160 -25.86 18.42 -19.69
CA LYS A 160 -24.73 19.32 -19.38
C LYS A 160 -23.65 19.35 -20.48
N SER A 161 -23.76 18.52 -21.49
CA SER A 161 -22.70 18.31 -22.48
C SER A 161 -22.89 19.14 -23.73
N ASN A 162 -21.83 19.77 -24.20
CA ASN A 162 -21.76 20.40 -25.51
C ASN A 162 -21.60 19.41 -26.66
N ASN A 163 -21.45 18.08 -26.37
CA ASN A 163 -21.27 17.01 -27.36
C ASN A 163 -22.31 15.91 -27.18
N SER A 164 -23.55 16.21 -27.54
CA SER A 164 -24.71 15.30 -27.45
C SER A 164 -24.51 14.01 -28.27
N TYR A 165 -23.84 14.07 -29.41
CA TYR A 165 -23.59 12.91 -30.24
C TYR A 165 -22.72 11.87 -29.56
N LYS A 166 -21.65 12.30 -28.86
CA LYS A 166 -20.78 11.41 -28.12
C LYS A 166 -21.58 10.71 -27.00
N VAL A 167 -22.38 11.46 -26.24
CA VAL A 167 -23.17 10.89 -25.14
C VAL A 167 -24.21 9.88 -25.64
N LEU A 168 -24.90 10.16 -26.75
CA LEU A 168 -25.86 9.22 -27.38
C LEU A 168 -25.17 7.94 -27.84
N LYS A 169 -23.97 8.04 -28.41
CA LYS A 169 -23.14 6.88 -28.75
C LYS A 169 -22.77 6.08 -27.50
N ASP A 170 -22.33 6.73 -26.44
CA ASP A 170 -22.01 6.09 -25.18
C ASP A 170 -23.21 5.34 -24.58
N ILE A 171 -24.42 5.92 -24.63
CA ILE A 171 -25.67 5.26 -24.22
C ILE A 171 -25.92 4.00 -25.06
N LYS A 172 -25.81 4.09 -26.39
CA LYS A 172 -25.94 2.95 -27.28
C LYS A 172 -24.94 1.85 -26.96
N ASP A 173 -23.67 2.21 -26.72
CA ASP A 173 -22.61 1.27 -26.39
C ASP A 173 -22.85 0.57 -25.04
N VAL A 174 -23.41 1.28 -24.05
CA VAL A 174 -23.86 0.69 -22.79
C VAL A 174 -24.99 -0.31 -22.99
N ILE A 175 -26.03 0.05 -23.76
CA ILE A 175 -27.19 -0.81 -24.01
C ILE A 175 -26.77 -2.08 -24.77
N THR A 176 -25.85 -1.94 -25.74
CA THR A 176 -25.36 -3.06 -26.55
C THR A 176 -24.25 -3.89 -25.88
N GLY A 177 -23.85 -3.54 -24.65
CA GLY A 177 -22.77 -4.22 -23.92
C GLY A 177 -21.36 -4.00 -24.48
N LYS A 178 -21.18 -3.05 -25.40
CA LYS A 178 -19.86 -2.72 -25.96
C LYS A 178 -19.01 -1.91 -24.99
N ASN A 179 -19.65 -1.12 -24.13
CA ASN A 179 -18.97 -0.32 -23.11
C ASN A 179 -19.12 -1.01 -21.76
N ASN A 180 -18.11 -1.74 -21.32
CA ASN A 180 -18.11 -2.50 -20.08
C ASN A 180 -16.95 -2.07 -19.19
N TYR A 181 -16.94 -2.55 -17.96
CA TYR A 181 -15.84 -2.33 -17.00
C TYR A 181 -14.82 -3.48 -16.96
N TRP A 182 -14.94 -4.44 -17.86
CA TRP A 182 -14.12 -5.64 -17.89
C TRP A 182 -12.87 -5.44 -18.73
N HIS A 183 -11.78 -5.00 -18.11
CA HIS A 183 -10.54 -4.62 -18.80
C HIS A 183 -9.30 -5.40 -18.33
N PHE A 184 -9.49 -6.60 -17.79
CA PHE A 184 -8.37 -7.43 -17.33
C PHE A 184 -7.37 -7.77 -18.43
N ASP A 185 -7.87 -8.02 -19.64
CA ASP A 185 -7.01 -8.41 -20.75
C ASP A 185 -6.09 -7.27 -21.22
N GLU A 186 -6.56 -6.04 -21.14
CA GLU A 186 -5.78 -4.84 -21.44
C GLU A 186 -4.64 -4.67 -20.42
N TYR A 187 -4.91 -4.82 -19.10
CA TYR A 187 -3.89 -4.80 -18.07
C TYR A 187 -2.88 -5.94 -18.24
N ILE A 188 -3.36 -7.19 -18.42
CA ILE A 188 -2.49 -8.36 -18.66
C ILE A 188 -1.56 -8.10 -19.85
N LYS A 189 -2.11 -7.62 -20.98
CA LYS A 189 -1.34 -7.34 -22.19
C LYS A 189 -0.30 -6.26 -21.94
N LEU A 190 -0.69 -5.12 -21.36
CA LEU A 190 0.20 -3.99 -21.12
C LEU A 190 1.37 -4.39 -20.21
N GLU A 191 1.09 -4.99 -19.06
CA GLU A 191 2.11 -5.29 -18.07
C GLU A 191 3.00 -6.45 -18.49
N LYS A 192 2.40 -7.53 -19.02
CA LYS A 192 3.15 -8.71 -19.47
C LYS A 192 4.07 -8.38 -20.64
N SER A 193 3.65 -7.54 -21.59
CA SER A 193 4.50 -7.13 -22.71
C SER A 193 5.70 -6.29 -22.28
N ASN A 194 5.62 -5.65 -21.11
CA ASN A 194 6.71 -4.91 -20.48
C ASN A 194 7.50 -5.74 -19.45
N GLY A 195 7.23 -7.04 -19.32
CA GLY A 195 7.93 -7.94 -18.41
C GLY A 195 7.44 -7.86 -16.96
N PHE A 196 6.33 -7.16 -16.68
CA PHE A 196 5.82 -6.92 -15.34
C PHE A 196 4.66 -7.85 -14.97
N ARG A 197 4.43 -7.97 -13.68
CA ARG A 197 3.27 -8.62 -13.08
C ARG A 197 2.81 -7.78 -11.90
N SER A 198 1.50 -7.66 -11.75
CA SER A 198 0.84 -6.96 -10.67
C SER A 198 0.05 -7.90 -9.77
N ALA A 199 -0.58 -7.35 -8.74
CA ALA A 199 -1.56 -8.02 -7.92
C ALA A 199 -2.95 -7.46 -8.18
N PHE A 200 -3.95 -8.35 -8.29
CA PHE A 200 -5.37 -7.99 -8.38
C PHE A 200 -6.06 -8.36 -7.06
N TYR A 201 -6.65 -7.39 -6.40
CA TYR A 201 -7.40 -7.60 -5.15
C TYR A 201 -8.89 -7.75 -5.46
N PHE A 202 -9.45 -8.93 -5.18
CA PHE A 202 -10.86 -9.26 -5.42
C PHE A 202 -11.67 -9.26 -4.14
N ALA A 203 -12.83 -8.58 -4.16
CA ALA A 203 -13.80 -8.67 -3.10
C ALA A 203 -14.66 -9.93 -3.23
N VAL A 204 -14.94 -10.56 -2.10
CA VAL A 204 -15.78 -11.79 -2.04
C VAL A 204 -17.14 -11.54 -1.43
N LYS A 205 -17.33 -10.41 -0.74
CA LYS A 205 -18.61 -9.89 -0.29
C LYS A 205 -19.09 -8.86 -1.30
N SER A 206 -20.33 -8.99 -1.72
CA SER A 206 -20.96 -8.05 -2.63
C SER A 206 -22.40 -7.78 -2.20
N ASN A 207 -22.90 -6.60 -2.55
CA ASN A 207 -24.28 -6.22 -2.37
C ASN A 207 -24.93 -5.89 -3.71
N HIS A 208 -26.24 -6.08 -3.80
CA HIS A 208 -26.98 -5.50 -4.92
C HIS A 208 -26.90 -3.96 -4.85
N TYR A 209 -26.81 -3.28 -6.00
CA TYR A 209 -26.67 -1.82 -6.11
C TYR A 209 -27.70 -1.06 -5.22
N LEU A 210 -28.97 -1.48 -5.24
CA LEU A 210 -30.04 -0.87 -4.43
C LEU A 210 -29.82 -1.06 -2.93
N ILE A 211 -29.24 -2.18 -2.51
CA ILE A 211 -28.90 -2.44 -1.09
C ILE A 211 -27.80 -1.47 -0.63
N ASN A 212 -26.76 -1.27 -1.43
CA ASN A 212 -25.73 -0.28 -1.13
C ASN A 212 -26.34 1.13 -0.99
N LEU A 213 -27.25 1.51 -1.88
CA LEU A 213 -27.90 2.81 -1.84
C LEU A 213 -28.78 2.99 -0.59
N ILE A 214 -29.63 1.98 -0.27
CA ILE A 214 -30.57 2.06 0.87
C ILE A 214 -29.83 2.00 2.20
N LYS A 215 -28.89 1.05 2.34
CA LYS A 215 -28.14 0.83 3.59
C LYS A 215 -26.93 1.72 3.73
N ARG A 216 -26.59 2.51 2.71
CA ARG A 216 -25.33 3.29 2.62
C ARG A 216 -24.10 2.42 2.86
N GLU A 217 -24.14 1.17 2.38
CA GLU A 217 -23.02 0.26 2.41
C GLU A 217 -22.15 0.48 1.15
N ASN A 218 -20.83 0.42 1.33
CA ASN A 218 -19.87 0.65 0.26
C ASN A 218 -19.24 -0.69 -0.14
N GLU A 219 -20.05 -1.67 -0.57
CA GLU A 219 -19.57 -2.97 -1.04
C GLU A 219 -19.58 -3.02 -2.57
N VAL A 220 -18.72 -3.83 -3.16
CA VAL A 220 -18.74 -4.11 -4.60
C VAL A 220 -20.07 -4.76 -5.00
N THR A 221 -20.41 -4.66 -6.28
CA THR A 221 -21.73 -5.12 -6.76
C THR A 221 -21.66 -6.40 -7.60
N TYR A 222 -20.47 -6.86 -7.97
CA TYR A 222 -20.27 -8.06 -8.76
C TYR A 222 -20.35 -9.36 -7.93
N ASN A 223 -20.72 -10.46 -8.58
CA ASN A 223 -20.77 -11.79 -7.96
C ASN A 223 -19.52 -12.61 -8.32
N ILE A 224 -18.57 -12.70 -7.40
CA ILE A 224 -17.31 -13.46 -7.60
C ILE A 224 -17.53 -14.98 -7.84
N ASN A 225 -18.70 -15.53 -7.47
CA ASN A 225 -19.00 -16.97 -7.69
C ASN A 225 -19.35 -17.26 -9.17
N GLY A 226 -19.60 -16.25 -9.99
CA GLY A 226 -19.88 -16.40 -11.42
C GLY A 226 -18.71 -17.03 -12.16
N ASN A 227 -18.99 -17.83 -13.20
CA ASN A 227 -17.95 -18.52 -13.99
C ASN A 227 -16.96 -17.53 -14.62
N LYS A 228 -17.44 -16.34 -15.03
CA LYS A 228 -16.61 -15.28 -15.61
C LYS A 228 -15.50 -14.88 -14.63
N PHE A 229 -15.82 -14.64 -13.34
CA PHE A 229 -14.84 -14.28 -12.33
C PHE A 229 -13.90 -15.44 -11.97
N LYS A 230 -14.43 -16.65 -11.82
CA LYS A 230 -13.60 -17.84 -11.58
C LYS A 230 -12.57 -18.06 -12.71
N ASN A 231 -12.98 -17.83 -13.95
CA ASN A 231 -12.10 -17.97 -15.10
C ASN A 231 -11.02 -16.91 -15.15
N ILE A 232 -11.35 -15.62 -14.91
CA ILE A 232 -10.33 -14.55 -14.92
C ILE A 232 -9.36 -14.69 -13.76
N ILE A 233 -9.80 -15.07 -12.55
CA ILE A 233 -8.91 -15.30 -11.41
C ILE A 233 -7.92 -16.43 -11.72
N LYS A 234 -8.38 -17.53 -12.32
CA LYS A 234 -7.48 -18.62 -12.75
C LYS A 234 -6.55 -18.20 -13.87
N LYS A 235 -7.04 -17.40 -14.84
CA LYS A 235 -6.22 -16.87 -15.94
C LYS A 235 -5.11 -15.99 -15.41
N LEU A 236 -5.42 -15.01 -14.55
CA LEU A 236 -4.44 -14.10 -13.92
C LEU A 236 -3.37 -14.91 -13.17
N ASN A 237 -3.77 -15.85 -12.33
CA ASN A 237 -2.82 -16.70 -11.60
C ASN A 237 -1.93 -17.52 -12.53
N LYS A 238 -2.49 -18.12 -13.59
CA LYS A 238 -1.72 -18.87 -14.60
C LYS A 238 -0.71 -18.01 -15.35
N GLU A 239 -1.04 -16.73 -15.56
CA GLU A 239 -0.17 -15.75 -16.23
C GLU A 239 0.88 -15.13 -15.27
N GLY A 240 0.90 -15.57 -14.01
CA GLY A 240 1.85 -15.13 -12.99
C GLY A 240 1.46 -13.85 -12.25
N PHE A 241 0.23 -13.37 -12.41
CA PHE A 241 -0.31 -12.26 -11.61
C PHE A 241 -0.74 -12.77 -10.24
N GLU A 242 -0.55 -11.93 -9.23
CA GLU A 242 -0.98 -12.27 -7.88
C GLU A 242 -2.46 -12.03 -7.68
N ILE A 243 -3.12 -12.92 -6.93
CA ILE A 243 -4.50 -12.72 -6.47
C ILE A 243 -4.46 -12.42 -4.98
N GLY A 244 -5.00 -11.27 -4.60
CA GLY A 244 -5.14 -10.82 -3.22
C GLY A 244 -6.60 -10.62 -2.82
N LEU A 245 -6.86 -10.50 -1.52
CA LEU A 245 -8.19 -10.20 -1.01
C LEU A 245 -8.44 -8.69 -1.00
N HIS A 246 -9.51 -8.21 -1.67
CA HIS A 246 -10.08 -6.90 -1.40
C HIS A 246 -11.08 -7.05 -0.25
N ALA A 247 -10.62 -6.77 0.98
CA ALA A 247 -11.43 -7.03 2.16
C ALA A 247 -12.64 -6.08 2.20
N SER A 248 -13.82 -6.62 2.52
CA SER A 248 -15.08 -5.87 2.53
C SER A 248 -15.04 -4.67 3.50
N TYR A 249 -15.88 -3.66 3.23
CA TYR A 249 -15.86 -2.37 3.93
C TYR A 249 -15.91 -2.50 5.46
N TYR A 250 -16.71 -3.42 5.98
CA TYR A 250 -16.83 -3.67 7.42
C TYR A 250 -16.06 -4.92 7.92
N ALA A 251 -15.17 -5.49 7.11
CA ALA A 251 -14.39 -6.67 7.54
C ALA A 251 -13.56 -6.40 8.80
N TRP A 252 -13.08 -5.17 8.97
CA TRP A 252 -12.25 -4.76 10.12
C TRP A 252 -12.86 -5.04 11.50
N ARG A 253 -14.18 -5.23 11.57
CA ARG A 253 -14.90 -5.44 12.84
C ARG A 253 -14.67 -6.80 13.47
N SER A 254 -14.15 -7.79 12.72
CA SER A 254 -14.06 -9.15 13.23
C SER A 254 -13.02 -9.99 12.50
N LEU A 255 -12.22 -10.74 13.27
CA LEU A 255 -11.33 -11.79 12.75
C LEU A 255 -12.10 -12.82 11.89
N TYR A 256 -13.31 -13.17 12.28
CA TYR A 256 -14.15 -14.13 11.54
C TYR A 256 -14.41 -13.69 10.10
N ASN A 257 -14.63 -12.38 9.86
CA ASN A 257 -14.86 -11.85 8.51
C ASN A 257 -13.65 -12.13 7.62
N PHE A 258 -12.44 -11.87 8.10
CA PHE A 258 -11.20 -12.12 7.33
C PHE A 258 -11.00 -13.59 7.03
N ILE A 259 -11.19 -14.47 8.01
CA ILE A 259 -11.08 -15.93 7.82
C ILE A 259 -12.09 -16.40 6.77
N LYS A 260 -13.33 -15.94 6.86
CA LYS A 260 -14.42 -16.32 5.92
C LYS A 260 -14.13 -15.81 4.50
N GLU A 261 -13.77 -14.54 4.35
CA GLU A 261 -13.50 -13.93 3.05
C GLU A 261 -12.26 -14.56 2.39
N LYS A 262 -11.17 -14.71 3.14
CA LYS A 262 -9.95 -15.37 2.68
C LYS A 262 -10.22 -16.80 2.20
N SER A 263 -10.89 -17.62 3.03
CA SER A 263 -11.19 -19.01 2.70
C SER A 263 -12.10 -19.13 1.47
N LYS A 264 -13.00 -18.17 1.25
CA LYS A 264 -13.84 -18.14 0.04
C LYS A 264 -13.01 -17.89 -1.21
N LEU A 265 -12.10 -16.90 -1.17
CA LEU A 265 -11.25 -16.59 -2.31
C LEU A 265 -10.22 -17.70 -2.59
N GLU A 266 -9.62 -18.27 -1.54
CA GLU A 266 -8.71 -19.43 -1.65
C GLU A 266 -9.37 -20.64 -2.32
N ARG A 267 -10.65 -20.92 -2.01
CA ARG A 267 -11.40 -22.00 -2.69
C ARG A 267 -11.62 -21.73 -4.17
N ILE A 268 -11.87 -20.47 -4.57
CA ILE A 268 -12.05 -20.09 -5.97
C ILE A 268 -10.73 -20.21 -6.73
N LEU A 269 -9.65 -19.72 -6.13
CA LEU A 269 -8.30 -19.73 -6.69
C LEU A 269 -7.68 -21.14 -6.69
N ASN A 270 -8.04 -21.96 -5.74
CA ASN A 270 -7.40 -23.26 -5.40
C ASN A 270 -5.92 -23.08 -5.00
N ASP A 271 -5.60 -21.96 -4.32
CA ASP A 271 -4.27 -21.62 -3.81
C ASP A 271 -4.41 -20.67 -2.60
N LYS A 272 -3.29 -20.44 -1.89
CA LYS A 272 -3.24 -19.56 -0.72
C LYS A 272 -3.17 -18.09 -1.10
N ILE A 273 -3.92 -17.27 -0.37
CA ILE A 273 -3.87 -15.81 -0.47
C ILE A 273 -2.85 -15.28 0.53
N ALA A 274 -1.84 -14.59 0.01
CA ALA A 274 -0.74 -14.05 0.83
C ALA A 274 -1.11 -12.72 1.50
N GLY A 275 -1.85 -11.86 0.81
CA GLY A 275 -2.10 -10.50 1.29
C GLY A 275 -3.44 -9.92 0.90
N LEU A 276 -3.65 -8.69 1.34
CA LEU A 276 -4.91 -7.99 1.17
C LEU A 276 -4.73 -6.47 1.04
N ARG A 277 -5.83 -5.85 0.57
CA ARG A 277 -6.12 -4.42 0.69
C ARG A 277 -7.58 -4.24 1.10
N HIS A 278 -7.85 -3.34 2.04
CA HIS A 278 -9.22 -2.98 2.41
C HIS A 278 -9.89 -2.08 1.40
N HIS A 279 -11.16 -2.37 1.11
CA HIS A 279 -12.03 -1.48 0.36
C HIS A 279 -12.12 -0.12 1.08
N TYR A 280 -11.93 0.97 0.36
CA TYR A 280 -11.77 2.34 0.89
C TYR A 280 -10.60 2.49 1.89
N TRP A 281 -9.68 1.52 1.98
CA TRP A 281 -8.64 1.50 3.04
C TRP A 281 -9.23 1.63 4.46
N HIS A 282 -10.45 1.08 4.64
CA HIS A 282 -11.25 1.24 5.83
C HIS A 282 -10.83 0.26 6.94
N LEU A 283 -9.87 0.67 7.74
CA LEU A 283 -9.42 -0.01 8.96
C LEU A 283 -10.24 0.47 10.17
N ASN A 284 -10.01 -0.10 11.35
CA ASN A 284 -10.57 0.47 12.58
C ASN A 284 -10.14 1.95 12.70
N PRO A 285 -11.09 2.90 12.76
CA PRO A 285 -10.79 4.34 12.66
C PRO A 285 -9.87 4.89 13.74
N TYR A 286 -9.91 4.28 14.94
CA TYR A 286 -9.17 4.77 16.11
C TYR A 286 -8.06 3.83 16.56
N ASN A 287 -8.08 2.59 16.07
CA ASN A 287 -7.11 1.56 16.40
C ASN A 287 -6.85 0.63 15.20
N PRO A 288 -6.21 1.13 14.14
CA PRO A 288 -5.92 0.33 12.94
C PRO A 288 -5.08 -0.91 13.25
N GLU A 289 -4.30 -0.89 14.35
CA GLU A 289 -3.49 -2.00 14.82
C GLU A 289 -4.33 -3.22 15.20
N GLU A 290 -5.56 -3.04 15.68
CA GLU A 290 -6.47 -4.15 15.95
C GLU A 290 -6.83 -4.89 14.66
N THR A 291 -7.12 -4.15 13.58
CA THR A 291 -7.40 -4.71 12.27
C THR A 291 -6.19 -5.49 11.74
N TRP A 292 -4.98 -4.93 11.83
CA TRP A 292 -3.75 -5.63 11.45
C TRP A 292 -3.47 -6.85 12.33
N GLY A 293 -3.85 -6.81 13.60
CA GLY A 293 -3.85 -7.97 14.49
C GLY A 293 -4.76 -9.10 13.98
N PHE A 294 -5.93 -8.77 13.45
CA PHE A 294 -6.82 -9.74 12.80
C PHE A 294 -6.24 -10.27 11.49
N HIS A 295 -5.61 -9.43 10.66
CA HIS A 295 -4.94 -9.89 9.43
C HIS A 295 -3.84 -10.91 9.75
N SER A 296 -2.98 -10.61 10.73
CA SER A 296 -1.93 -11.53 11.18
C SER A 296 -2.50 -12.86 11.67
N LYS A 297 -3.56 -12.83 12.51
CA LYS A 297 -4.24 -14.04 13.02
C LYS A 297 -4.95 -14.83 11.92
N ALA A 298 -5.49 -14.16 10.88
CA ALA A 298 -6.08 -14.82 9.71
C ALA A 298 -5.01 -15.40 8.77
N GLY A 299 -3.71 -15.22 9.08
CA GLY A 299 -2.59 -15.79 8.35
C GLY A 299 -2.21 -15.04 7.07
N PHE A 300 -2.57 -13.76 6.95
CA PHE A 300 -2.01 -12.88 5.91
C PHE A 300 -0.54 -12.56 6.22
N LYS A 301 0.25 -12.38 5.18
CA LYS A 301 1.67 -12.05 5.25
C LYS A 301 1.92 -10.56 5.11
N TYR A 302 1.08 -9.87 4.33
CA TYR A 302 1.20 -8.43 4.09
C TYR A 302 -0.16 -7.75 3.96
N ASP A 303 -0.16 -6.42 4.11
CA ASP A 303 -1.29 -5.51 3.91
C ASP A 303 -0.85 -4.27 3.13
N CYS A 304 -1.66 -3.85 2.15
CA CYS A 304 -1.45 -2.66 1.33
C CYS A 304 -2.48 -1.55 1.59
N SER A 305 -3.14 -1.54 2.76
CA SER A 305 -4.22 -0.59 3.07
C SER A 305 -3.75 0.74 3.65
N LEU A 306 -2.47 0.86 3.99
CA LEU A 306 -1.94 2.09 4.61
C LEU A 306 -1.66 3.15 3.55
N ALA A 307 -2.54 4.16 3.44
CA ALA A 307 -2.44 5.24 2.46
C ALA A 307 -3.07 6.53 2.95
N PHE A 308 -2.75 7.65 2.33
CA PHE A 308 -3.58 8.85 2.32
C PHE A 308 -4.50 8.81 1.09
N ASN A 309 -5.73 9.33 1.23
CA ASN A 309 -6.68 9.34 0.13
C ASN A 309 -6.55 10.58 -0.77
N GLU A 310 -6.00 11.67 -0.26
CA GLU A 310 -6.09 12.99 -0.88
C GLU A 310 -4.93 13.31 -1.81
N ASP A 311 -3.74 12.78 -1.55
CA ASP A 311 -2.52 13.12 -2.28
C ASP A 311 -1.51 11.97 -2.24
N PHE A 312 -0.54 12.02 -3.16
CA PHE A 312 0.63 11.15 -3.13
C PHE A 312 1.39 11.31 -1.84
N GLY A 313 1.92 10.21 -1.33
CA GLY A 313 2.77 10.27 -0.14
C GLY A 313 2.67 9.05 0.76
N TYR A 314 3.41 9.10 1.84
CA TYR A 314 3.55 7.99 2.79
C TYR A 314 2.91 8.35 4.13
N ARG A 315 1.81 7.69 4.48
CA ARG A 315 1.02 8.00 5.68
C ARG A 315 1.82 7.95 6.99
N ARG A 316 2.90 7.16 7.04
CA ARG A 316 3.80 7.11 8.21
C ARG A 316 5.24 7.54 7.88
N GLY A 317 5.41 8.26 6.77
CA GLY A 317 6.69 8.87 6.39
C GLY A 317 7.79 7.90 5.99
N LEU A 318 7.47 6.63 5.76
CA LEU A 318 8.43 5.58 5.41
C LEU A 318 8.06 4.92 4.09
N ALA A 319 9.00 4.88 3.15
CA ALA A 319 8.91 4.17 1.88
C ALA A 319 9.70 2.84 1.91
N PHE A 320 9.52 2.05 2.95
CA PHE A 320 10.00 0.68 3.08
C PHE A 320 8.89 -0.19 3.67
N PRO A 321 8.91 -1.51 3.46
CA PRO A 321 8.08 -2.41 4.23
C PRO A 321 8.43 -2.34 5.71
N PHE A 322 7.42 -2.38 6.58
CA PHE A 322 7.62 -2.36 8.03
C PHE A 322 6.53 -3.15 8.76
N TYR A 323 6.74 -3.42 10.04
CA TYR A 323 5.80 -4.14 10.90
C TYR A 323 5.04 -3.15 11.78
N PRO A 324 3.69 -3.20 11.87
CA PRO A 324 2.93 -2.31 12.75
C PRO A 324 3.12 -2.65 14.22
N TYR A 325 2.74 -1.73 15.10
CA TYR A 325 2.90 -1.85 16.56
C TYR A 325 1.59 -2.17 17.26
N ASP A 326 1.57 -3.17 18.12
CA ASP A 326 0.46 -3.45 19.03
C ASP A 326 0.67 -2.67 20.34
N HIS A 327 -0.07 -1.57 20.51
CA HIS A 327 0.05 -0.71 21.70
C HIS A 327 -0.36 -1.42 22.98
N SER A 328 -1.27 -2.39 22.94
CA SER A 328 -1.74 -3.14 24.10
C SER A 328 -0.69 -4.13 24.60
N LYS A 329 0.00 -4.79 23.67
CA LYS A 329 1.05 -5.77 23.96
C LYS A 329 2.46 -5.18 23.94
N LYS A 330 2.59 -3.91 23.55
CA LYS A 330 3.85 -3.18 23.44
C LYS A 330 4.91 -3.91 22.60
N GLN A 331 4.48 -4.45 21.44
CA GLN A 331 5.33 -5.21 20.52
C GLN A 331 4.88 -5.08 19.06
N LYS A 332 5.76 -5.46 18.13
CA LYS A 332 5.38 -5.51 16.70
C LYS A 332 4.35 -6.61 16.43
N ILE A 333 3.47 -6.35 15.45
CA ILE A 333 2.55 -7.35 14.90
C ILE A 333 3.27 -8.07 13.76
N ASN A 334 3.12 -9.40 13.68
CA ASN A 334 3.74 -10.21 12.62
C ASN A 334 2.93 -10.13 11.31
N LEU A 335 2.97 -8.96 10.70
CA LEU A 335 2.34 -8.62 9.43
C LEU A 335 3.18 -7.53 8.76
N THR A 336 3.55 -7.69 7.51
CA THR A 336 4.31 -6.64 6.80
C THR A 336 3.34 -5.64 6.17
N LEU A 337 3.52 -4.34 6.45
CA LEU A 337 2.79 -3.28 5.75
C LEU A 337 3.59 -2.81 4.54
N PHE A 338 2.92 -2.69 3.39
CA PHE A 338 3.41 -2.04 2.18
C PHE A 338 2.64 -0.73 1.99
N PRO A 339 3.24 0.43 2.32
CA PRO A 339 2.53 1.71 2.25
C PRO A 339 2.15 2.06 0.81
N THR A 340 0.85 2.12 0.50
CA THR A 340 0.34 2.60 -0.79
C THR A 340 0.53 4.11 -0.88
N CYS A 341 1.10 4.60 -1.98
CA CYS A 341 1.52 5.98 -2.10
C CYS A 341 1.03 6.71 -3.36
N ILE A 342 0.54 5.98 -4.36
CA ILE A 342 -0.07 6.52 -5.58
C ILE A 342 -1.38 5.79 -5.83
N MET A 343 -2.45 6.53 -6.19
CA MET A 343 -3.72 5.98 -6.65
C MET A 343 -4.24 6.81 -7.83
N ASP A 344 -4.91 6.17 -8.77
CA ASP A 344 -5.45 6.78 -9.99
C ASP A 344 -6.32 8.02 -9.72
N THR A 345 -7.25 7.94 -8.77
CA THR A 345 -8.17 9.05 -8.45
C THR A 345 -7.48 10.27 -7.84
N MET A 346 -6.26 10.14 -7.33
CA MET A 346 -5.48 11.28 -6.86
C MET A 346 -5.01 12.19 -8.01
N LEU A 347 -4.94 11.68 -9.24
CA LEU A 347 -4.52 12.45 -10.41
C LEU A 347 -5.54 13.50 -10.79
N ILE A 348 -6.82 13.12 -10.89
CA ILE A 348 -7.90 14.00 -11.34
C ILE A 348 -8.29 15.10 -10.34
N ARG A 349 -7.76 15.08 -9.14
CA ARG A 349 -8.04 16.10 -8.12
C ARG A 349 -7.23 17.39 -8.32
N LYS A 350 -6.11 17.30 -9.01
CA LYS A 350 -5.14 18.41 -9.14
C LYS A 350 -4.71 18.67 -10.58
N GLU A 351 -4.61 17.62 -11.37
CA GLU A 351 -4.12 17.70 -12.74
C GLU A 351 -5.27 17.67 -13.73
N THR A 352 -5.19 18.54 -14.72
CA THR A 352 -6.19 18.65 -15.79
C THR A 352 -5.75 17.97 -17.08
N THR A 353 -4.46 17.72 -17.24
CA THR A 353 -3.90 17.11 -18.46
C THR A 353 -3.07 15.85 -18.16
N VAL A 354 -3.00 14.93 -19.14
CA VAL A 354 -2.17 13.73 -19.07
C VAL A 354 -0.70 14.08 -18.80
N ASN A 355 -0.20 15.15 -19.44
CA ASN A 355 1.19 15.57 -19.30
C ASN A 355 1.52 16.02 -17.88
N GLU A 356 0.65 16.83 -17.26
CA GLU A 356 0.82 17.29 -15.88
C GLU A 356 0.77 16.13 -14.89
N ALA A 357 -0.23 15.25 -15.02
CA ALA A 357 -0.39 14.06 -14.20
C ALA A 357 0.83 13.12 -14.32
N THR A 358 1.29 12.85 -15.55
CA THR A 358 2.46 12.00 -15.81
C THR A 358 3.74 12.62 -15.22
N LYS A 359 3.98 13.90 -15.44
CA LYS A 359 5.14 14.61 -14.86
C LYS A 359 5.15 14.55 -13.33
N ARG A 360 3.98 14.68 -12.71
CA ARG A 360 3.85 14.55 -11.26
C ARG A 360 4.21 13.15 -10.78
N CYS A 361 3.74 12.10 -11.47
CA CYS A 361 4.10 10.72 -11.16
C CYS A 361 5.61 10.50 -11.29
N PHE A 362 6.23 10.94 -12.38
CA PHE A 362 7.66 10.78 -12.60
C PHE A 362 8.48 11.51 -11.54
N LYS A 363 8.11 12.75 -11.20
CA LYS A 363 8.77 13.51 -10.13
C LYS A 363 8.70 12.77 -8.79
N PHE A 364 7.54 12.17 -8.47
CA PHE A 364 7.38 11.40 -7.25
C PHE A 364 8.24 10.13 -7.28
N ILE A 365 8.23 9.37 -8.38
CA ILE A 365 9.05 8.17 -8.56
C ILE A 365 10.53 8.50 -8.37
N GLU A 366 11.03 9.56 -9.01
CA GLU A 366 12.42 10.00 -8.88
C GLU A 366 12.80 10.40 -7.45
N ASN A 367 11.90 11.06 -6.71
CA ASN A 367 12.15 11.38 -5.30
C ASN A 367 12.30 10.12 -4.45
N VAL A 368 11.43 9.13 -4.65
CA VAL A 368 11.48 7.87 -3.91
C VAL A 368 12.69 7.03 -4.33
N LYS A 369 13.04 7.00 -5.61
CA LYS A 369 14.24 6.35 -6.14
C LYS A 369 15.51 6.87 -5.47
N LYS A 370 15.65 8.20 -5.29
CA LYS A 370 16.79 8.82 -4.58
C LYS A 370 16.89 8.39 -3.11
N LYS A 371 15.79 7.94 -2.53
CA LYS A 371 15.68 7.46 -1.13
C LYS A 371 15.70 5.94 -1.02
N ASN A 372 16.00 5.22 -2.10
CA ASN A 372 15.97 3.75 -2.18
C ASN A 372 14.63 3.13 -1.74
N GLY A 373 13.51 3.80 -2.01
CA GLY A 373 12.23 3.48 -1.43
C GLY A 373 11.42 2.41 -2.19
N LEU A 374 10.30 2.03 -1.59
CA LEU A 374 9.23 1.24 -2.17
C LEU A 374 8.13 2.16 -2.69
N ILE A 375 7.65 1.92 -3.90
CA ILE A 375 6.47 2.57 -4.48
C ILE A 375 5.37 1.52 -4.62
N VAL A 376 4.21 1.75 -4.02
CA VAL A 376 3.02 0.92 -4.20
C VAL A 376 1.97 1.74 -4.93
N ILE A 377 1.63 1.27 -6.13
CA ILE A 377 0.68 1.92 -7.04
C ILE A 377 -0.65 1.16 -6.97
N ASP A 378 -1.73 1.89 -6.70
CA ASP A 378 -3.10 1.39 -6.72
C ASP A 378 -3.84 1.93 -7.94
N TRP A 379 -4.23 1.04 -8.86
CA TRP A 379 -4.96 1.40 -10.07
C TRP A 379 -6.18 0.52 -10.24
N HIS A 380 -7.38 1.12 -10.20
CA HIS A 380 -8.62 0.34 -10.27
C HIS A 380 -8.83 -0.29 -11.66
N ASP A 381 -9.49 -1.42 -11.65
CA ASP A 381 -9.73 -2.29 -12.82
C ASP A 381 -10.46 -1.61 -13.99
N ALA A 382 -11.32 -0.64 -13.70
CA ALA A 382 -12.19 -0.02 -14.69
C ALA A 382 -11.62 1.23 -15.39
N MET A 383 -10.38 1.64 -15.11
CA MET A 383 -9.83 2.92 -15.59
C MET A 383 -9.64 2.99 -17.12
N TRP A 384 -9.68 1.86 -17.82
CA TRP A 384 -9.75 1.81 -19.29
C TRP A 384 -11.08 2.30 -19.86
N ASN A 385 -12.14 2.35 -19.04
CA ASN A 385 -13.45 2.82 -19.47
C ASN A 385 -13.51 4.35 -19.46
N THR A 386 -13.00 5.00 -20.52
CA THR A 386 -12.94 6.45 -20.65
C THR A 386 -14.32 7.13 -20.86
N THR A 387 -15.40 6.35 -20.96
CA THR A 387 -16.77 6.90 -20.92
C THR A 387 -17.15 7.37 -19.52
N PHE A 388 -16.75 6.66 -18.50
CA PHE A 388 -17.13 6.93 -17.10
C PHE A 388 -15.99 7.48 -16.24
N PHE A 389 -14.75 7.24 -16.66
CA PHE A 389 -13.54 7.70 -15.99
C PHE A 389 -12.75 8.65 -16.89
N ASP A 390 -11.94 9.50 -16.29
CA ASP A 390 -11.07 10.43 -17.00
C ASP A 390 -9.93 9.66 -17.68
N ASP A 391 -9.66 9.95 -18.96
CA ASP A 391 -8.60 9.30 -19.71
C ASP A 391 -7.18 9.66 -19.21
N VAL A 392 -7.07 10.72 -18.41
CA VAL A 392 -5.83 11.08 -17.68
C VAL A 392 -5.33 9.90 -16.86
N MET A 393 -6.25 9.16 -16.19
CA MET A 393 -5.84 8.04 -15.34
C MET A 393 -5.15 6.95 -16.15
N ILE A 394 -5.83 6.40 -17.17
CA ILE A 394 -5.26 5.26 -17.92
C ILE A 394 -4.04 5.64 -18.76
N LYS A 395 -4.05 6.82 -19.36
CA LYS A 395 -2.90 7.30 -20.16
C LYS A 395 -1.68 7.53 -19.27
N SER A 396 -1.88 8.06 -18.05
CA SER A 396 -0.80 8.21 -17.08
C SER A 396 -0.26 6.86 -16.62
N TYR A 397 -1.12 5.84 -16.43
CA TYR A 397 -0.66 4.50 -16.10
C TYR A 397 0.22 3.89 -17.21
N ILE A 398 -0.22 3.99 -18.44
CA ILE A 398 0.58 3.53 -19.61
C ILE A 398 1.94 4.21 -19.64
N ASN A 399 1.99 5.52 -19.40
CA ASN A 399 3.24 6.28 -19.35
C ASN A 399 4.14 5.84 -18.17
N ILE A 400 3.55 5.53 -17.01
CA ILE A 400 4.30 4.98 -15.85
C ILE A 400 4.90 3.61 -16.21
N ILE A 401 4.14 2.71 -16.81
CA ILE A 401 4.62 1.38 -17.21
C ILE A 401 5.80 1.50 -18.19
N ASN A 402 5.68 2.37 -19.21
CA ASN A 402 6.74 2.60 -20.18
C ASN A 402 8.00 3.20 -19.50
N TYR A 403 7.81 4.16 -18.59
CA TYR A 403 8.90 4.74 -17.82
C TYR A 403 9.65 3.71 -16.98
N LEU A 404 8.91 2.85 -16.26
CA LEU A 404 9.50 1.80 -15.43
C LEU A 404 10.25 0.75 -16.25
N LYS A 405 9.80 0.46 -17.48
CA LYS A 405 10.47 -0.48 -18.38
C LYS A 405 11.88 -0.03 -18.77
N GLU A 406 12.03 1.27 -19.01
CA GLU A 406 13.31 1.85 -19.41
C GLU A 406 14.29 2.07 -18.24
N ASP A 407 13.83 1.88 -17.00
CA ASP A 407 14.66 2.08 -15.80
C ASP A 407 15.30 0.77 -15.32
N GLU A 408 16.60 0.60 -15.60
CA GLU A 408 17.35 -0.58 -15.17
C GLU A 408 17.57 -0.67 -13.65
N GLU A 409 17.37 0.41 -12.89
CA GLU A 409 17.58 0.45 -11.44
C GLU A 409 16.33 0.00 -10.65
N VAL A 410 15.19 -0.25 -11.32
CA VAL A 410 13.94 -0.67 -10.66
C VAL A 410 13.81 -2.18 -10.52
N TRP A 411 13.19 -2.60 -9.42
CA TRP A 411 12.64 -3.93 -9.25
C TRP A 411 11.11 -3.85 -9.23
N VAL A 412 10.46 -4.10 -10.38
CA VAL A 412 9.01 -4.24 -10.43
C VAL A 412 8.66 -5.69 -10.10
N THR A 413 7.79 -5.90 -9.11
CA THR A 413 7.45 -7.22 -8.59
C THR A 413 6.04 -7.27 -8.01
N THR A 414 5.57 -8.48 -7.63
CA THR A 414 4.30 -8.63 -6.91
C THR A 414 4.49 -8.45 -5.41
N PRO A 415 3.44 -8.07 -4.67
CA PRO A 415 3.49 -7.98 -3.21
C PRO A 415 3.88 -9.30 -2.53
N ARG A 416 3.46 -10.46 -3.06
CA ARG A 416 3.84 -11.79 -2.55
C ARG A 416 5.35 -11.99 -2.65
N GLU A 417 5.92 -11.77 -3.84
CA GLU A 417 7.37 -11.94 -4.07
C GLU A 417 8.18 -10.98 -3.18
N LEU A 418 7.72 -9.73 -3.05
CA LEU A 418 8.36 -8.77 -2.14
C LEU A 418 8.27 -9.25 -0.68
N SER A 419 7.12 -9.76 -0.23
CA SER A 419 6.94 -10.27 1.13
C SER A 419 7.88 -11.45 1.44
N GLU A 420 8.06 -12.37 0.50
CA GLU A 420 8.98 -13.49 0.60
C GLU A 420 10.43 -13.01 0.66
N TRP A 421 10.84 -12.13 -0.25
CA TRP A 421 12.15 -11.49 -0.22
C TRP A 421 12.42 -10.76 1.10
N TRP A 422 11.45 -9.95 1.56
CA TRP A 422 11.59 -9.17 2.78
C TRP A 422 11.78 -10.05 4.01
N SER A 423 11.02 -11.14 4.11
CA SER A 423 11.12 -12.12 5.19
C SER A 423 12.44 -12.89 5.21
N SER A 424 13.07 -13.09 4.05
CA SER A 424 14.35 -13.81 3.93
C SER A 424 15.58 -12.97 4.33
N ARG A 425 15.40 -11.68 4.61
CA ARG A 425 16.53 -10.75 4.85
C ARG A 425 17.17 -10.92 6.23
N ILE A 426 16.46 -11.47 7.22
CA ILE A 426 16.91 -11.60 8.62
C ILE A 426 16.79 -13.03 9.13
#